data_e5276d508faa38e4ee97f6c7b0f97849
#
_entry.id   e5276d508faa38e4ee97f6c7b0f97849
#
_cell.length_a   1.000
_cell.length_b   1.000
_cell.length_c   1.000
_cell.angle_alpha   90.00
_cell.angle_beta   90.00
_cell.angle_gamma   90.00
#
_symmetry.space_group_name_H-M   'P 1'
#
loop_
_entity.id
_entity.type
_entity.pdbx_description
1 polymer ?
#
loop_
_entity_poly.entity_id
_entity_poly.type
_entity_poly.pdbx_seq_one_letter_code
_entity_poly.pdbx_strand_id
1 'polypeptide(L)'
;MRGIALIGHPHPLLGGSKDNKVAQTIAKSLSLLGYVCLRPNFRGVGLSEGVFDEGVGELDDMEQVLHWMQNPSSWIDLPEFVDQAWVKQVAQLPVVLAGFSFGSYVNSQLSKRLNEAGTGPQRLILVGSAAGKWDMPQIPSNTIVIHGELDDTIPLKAVFDWLRSQEIVVHVIPDADHFFHRKLHMIRETIIGLWDAN
;
A
#
# COMPACT_ATOMS: atom_id res chain seq x y z
N MET A 1 -12.67 -14.63 -4.22
CA MET A 1 -11.57 -13.86 -3.59
C MET A 1 -10.34 -14.00 -4.47
N ARG A 2 -9.78 -12.87 -4.98
CA ARG A 2 -8.59 -12.90 -5.87
C ARG A 2 -7.27 -12.88 -5.12
N GLY A 3 -7.25 -12.28 -3.93
CA GLY A 3 -6.04 -12.10 -3.15
C GLY A 3 -6.28 -11.31 -1.88
N ILE A 4 -5.19 -10.97 -1.20
CA ILE A 4 -5.18 -10.10 -0.03
C ILE A 4 -4.40 -8.81 -0.36
N ALA A 5 -4.78 -7.69 0.26
CA ALA A 5 -4.13 -6.41 0.06
C ALA A 5 -3.82 -5.73 1.39
N LEU A 6 -2.59 -5.29 1.55
CA LEU A 6 -2.13 -4.57 2.74
C LEU A 6 -1.84 -3.12 2.36
N ILE A 7 -2.53 -2.16 3.02
CA ILE A 7 -2.49 -0.76 2.65
C ILE A 7 -1.92 0.10 3.79
N GLY A 8 -0.82 0.81 3.52
CA GLY A 8 -0.21 1.76 4.44
C GLY A 8 -0.82 3.17 4.32
N HIS A 9 -1.07 3.81 5.46
CA HIS A 9 -1.62 5.16 5.55
C HIS A 9 -0.51 6.24 5.56
N PRO A 10 -0.84 7.55 5.42
CA PRO A 10 0.17 8.61 5.42
C PRO A 10 0.81 8.81 6.80
N HIS A 11 1.73 9.77 6.89
CA HIS A 11 2.65 9.98 8.01
C HIS A 11 1.94 10.05 9.39
N PRO A 12 2.32 9.17 10.35
CA PRO A 12 1.69 9.08 11.67
C PRO A 12 1.64 10.41 12.43
N LEU A 13 2.78 11.10 12.52
CA LEU A 13 2.89 12.34 13.29
C LEU A 13 2.21 13.55 12.63
N LEU A 14 1.75 13.40 11.38
CA LEU A 14 1.00 14.44 10.65
C LEU A 14 -0.51 14.13 10.58
N GLY A 15 -1.02 13.36 11.52
CA GLY A 15 -2.43 12.98 11.61
C GLY A 15 -2.84 11.85 10.66
N GLY A 16 -1.87 11.14 10.08
CA GLY A 16 -2.13 9.95 9.26
C GLY A 16 -2.76 8.83 10.08
N SER A 17 -3.76 8.16 9.50
CA SER A 17 -4.39 6.97 10.07
C SER A 17 -4.99 6.09 8.99
N LYS A 18 -5.39 4.88 9.33
CA LYS A 18 -6.12 3.96 8.45
C LYS A 18 -7.40 4.56 7.85
N ASP A 19 -7.93 5.62 8.46
CA ASP A 19 -9.17 6.30 8.03
C ASP A 19 -8.92 7.43 7.03
N ASN A 20 -7.68 7.65 6.60
CA ASN A 20 -7.34 8.57 5.54
C ASN A 20 -8.11 8.25 4.26
N LYS A 21 -8.66 9.28 3.60
CA LYS A 21 -9.54 9.13 2.43
C LYS A 21 -8.85 8.49 1.22
N VAL A 22 -7.57 8.77 1.00
CA VAL A 22 -6.79 8.15 -0.09
C VAL A 22 -6.57 6.68 0.20
N ALA A 23 -6.13 6.30 1.42
CA ALA A 23 -5.97 4.91 1.82
C ALA A 23 -7.28 4.12 1.74
N GLN A 24 -8.42 4.74 2.14
CA GLN A 24 -9.75 4.15 1.96
C GLN A 24 -10.11 3.96 0.48
N THR A 25 -9.75 4.91 -0.39
CA THR A 25 -10.04 4.83 -1.82
C THR A 25 -9.26 3.70 -2.48
N ILE A 26 -7.97 3.55 -2.14
CA ILE A 26 -7.14 2.41 -2.59
C ILE A 26 -7.80 1.09 -2.18
N ALA A 27 -8.17 0.96 -0.90
CA ALA A 27 -8.82 -0.26 -0.39
C ALA A 27 -10.14 -0.56 -1.09
N LYS A 28 -10.99 0.45 -1.32
CA LYS A 28 -12.25 0.28 -2.05
C LYS A 28 -12.03 -0.17 -3.50
N SER A 29 -11.00 0.36 -4.17
CA SER A 29 -10.65 -0.03 -5.53
C SER A 29 -10.25 -1.52 -5.60
N LEU A 30 -9.38 -1.94 -4.68
CA LEU A 30 -8.94 -3.33 -4.58
C LEU A 30 -10.07 -4.29 -4.15
N SER A 31 -10.97 -3.85 -3.27
CA SER A 31 -12.16 -4.62 -2.90
C SER A 31 -13.09 -4.86 -4.11
N LEU A 32 -13.28 -3.86 -4.97
CA LEU A 32 -14.04 -4.00 -6.22
C LEU A 32 -13.39 -5.00 -7.18
N LEU A 33 -12.07 -5.12 -7.15
CA LEU A 33 -11.29 -6.11 -7.91
C LEU A 33 -11.27 -7.51 -7.25
N GLY A 34 -11.94 -7.69 -6.10
CA GLY A 34 -12.09 -8.97 -5.43
C GLY A 34 -10.99 -9.29 -4.39
N TYR A 35 -10.23 -8.30 -3.93
CA TYR A 35 -9.21 -8.46 -2.88
C TYR A 35 -9.79 -8.20 -1.49
N VAL A 36 -9.35 -8.97 -0.50
CA VAL A 36 -9.58 -8.68 0.93
C VAL A 36 -8.54 -7.67 1.39
N CYS A 37 -8.99 -6.51 1.85
CA CYS A 37 -8.12 -5.39 2.15
C CYS A 37 -7.97 -5.17 3.66
N LEU A 38 -6.72 -5.11 4.13
CA LEU A 38 -6.40 -4.70 5.48
C LEU A 38 -5.67 -3.35 5.47
N ARG A 39 -6.11 -2.45 6.35
CA ARG A 39 -5.52 -1.14 6.60
C ARG A 39 -5.21 -1.02 8.08
N PRO A 40 -4.05 -1.47 8.57
CA PRO A 40 -3.68 -1.27 9.96
C PRO A 40 -3.38 0.22 10.24
N ASN A 41 -3.49 0.64 11.47
CA ASN A 41 -2.80 1.84 11.92
C ASN A 41 -1.34 1.49 12.18
N PHE A 42 -0.42 2.34 11.74
CA PHE A 42 0.99 2.24 12.14
C PHE A 42 1.12 2.39 13.66
N ARG A 43 2.26 1.96 14.19
CA ARG A 43 2.60 2.09 15.61
C ARG A 43 2.39 3.53 16.11
N GLY A 44 1.87 3.67 17.32
CA GLY A 44 1.57 4.96 17.94
C GLY A 44 0.32 5.68 17.40
N VAL A 45 -0.46 5.06 16.48
CA VAL A 45 -1.66 5.68 15.91
C VAL A 45 -2.92 4.96 16.41
N GLY A 46 -3.86 5.71 16.96
CA GLY A 46 -5.15 5.18 17.45
C GLY A 46 -4.94 4.20 18.60
N LEU A 47 -5.30 2.93 18.39
CA LEU A 47 -5.13 1.85 19.38
C LEU A 47 -3.87 1.01 19.13
N SER A 48 -3.06 1.33 18.10
CA SER A 48 -1.79 0.64 17.86
C SER A 48 -0.75 1.12 18.86
N GLU A 49 -0.16 0.17 19.56
CA GLU A 49 0.89 0.43 20.57
C GLU A 49 2.19 0.92 19.91
N GLY A 50 3.18 1.27 20.72
CA GLY A 50 4.49 1.71 20.27
C GLY A 50 4.54 3.19 19.93
N VAL A 51 5.61 3.59 19.27
CA VAL A 51 5.88 4.96 18.83
C VAL A 51 6.39 4.95 17.40
N PHE A 52 6.22 6.07 16.69
CA PHE A 52 6.77 6.27 15.36
C PHE A 52 8.30 6.04 15.35
N ASP A 53 8.77 5.22 14.39
CA ASP A 53 10.17 4.76 14.31
C ASP A 53 10.75 4.95 12.89
N GLU A 54 10.46 6.11 12.31
CA GLU A 54 11.04 6.57 11.03
C GLU A 54 10.96 5.55 9.87
N GLY A 55 9.97 4.66 9.91
CA GLY A 55 9.72 3.65 8.89
C GLY A 55 10.39 2.30 9.16
N VAL A 56 11.30 2.20 10.12
CA VAL A 56 11.98 0.93 10.47
C VAL A 56 11.01 0.00 11.17
N GLY A 57 10.48 0.43 12.29
CA GLY A 57 9.51 -0.36 13.04
C GLY A 57 8.18 -0.50 12.31
N GLU A 58 7.73 0.52 11.56
CA GLU A 58 6.54 0.43 10.72
C GLU A 58 6.67 -0.65 9.65
N LEU A 59 7.85 -0.83 9.06
CA LEU A 59 8.14 -1.88 8.10
C LEU A 59 8.00 -3.27 8.74
N ASP A 60 8.59 -3.45 9.92
CA ASP A 60 8.53 -4.73 10.65
C ASP A 60 7.08 -5.07 11.06
N ASP A 61 6.32 -4.06 11.53
CA ASP A 61 4.91 -4.23 11.87
C ASP A 61 4.07 -4.64 10.65
N MET A 62 4.29 -4.00 9.49
CA MET A 62 3.57 -4.34 8.26
C MET A 62 3.90 -5.75 7.78
N GLU A 63 5.14 -6.20 7.91
CA GLU A 63 5.53 -7.57 7.62
C GLU A 63 4.85 -8.57 8.55
N GLN A 64 4.79 -8.28 9.86
CA GLN A 64 4.07 -9.11 10.83
C GLN A 64 2.56 -9.18 10.52
N VAL A 65 1.95 -8.06 10.15
CA VAL A 65 0.55 -8.01 9.74
C VAL A 65 0.33 -8.87 8.49
N LEU A 66 1.24 -8.80 7.51
CA LEU A 66 1.16 -9.64 6.32
C LEU A 66 1.27 -11.13 6.66
N HIS A 67 2.23 -11.50 7.50
CA HIS A 67 2.38 -12.88 7.99
C HIS A 67 1.11 -13.35 8.71
N TRP A 68 0.52 -12.51 9.55
CA TRP A 68 -0.74 -12.82 10.21
C TRP A 68 -1.88 -13.04 9.21
N MET A 69 -1.99 -12.18 8.18
CA MET A 69 -3.01 -12.35 7.13
C MET A 69 -2.85 -13.68 6.37
N GLN A 70 -1.62 -14.11 6.12
CA GLN A 70 -1.29 -15.34 5.39
C GLN A 70 -1.37 -16.60 6.26
N ASN A 71 -1.45 -16.46 7.58
CA ASN A 71 -1.53 -17.56 8.54
C ASN A 71 -2.83 -17.53 9.36
N PRO A 72 -3.99 -17.79 8.73
CA PRO A 72 -5.27 -17.76 9.44
C PRO A 72 -5.36 -18.72 10.63
N SER A 73 -4.55 -19.79 10.65
CA SER A 73 -4.45 -20.72 11.79
C SER A 73 -3.89 -20.07 13.06
N SER A 74 -3.23 -18.91 12.94
CA SER A 74 -2.72 -18.12 14.07
C SER A 74 -3.74 -17.11 14.59
N TRP A 75 -4.90 -16.96 13.94
CA TRP A 75 -5.93 -16.05 14.38
C TRP A 75 -6.60 -16.59 15.63
N ILE A 76 -6.59 -15.80 16.70
CA ILE A 76 -7.28 -16.13 17.94
C ILE A 76 -8.79 -16.08 17.66
N ASP A 77 -9.53 -17.06 18.16
CA ASP A 77 -11.01 -17.11 18.07
C ASP A 77 -11.58 -17.22 16.64
N LEU A 78 -10.92 -17.99 15.75
CA LEU A 78 -11.61 -18.42 14.54
C LEU A 78 -12.89 -19.17 14.94
N PRO A 79 -14.07 -18.75 14.46
CA PRO A 79 -15.29 -19.48 14.74
C PRO A 79 -15.17 -20.95 14.29
N GLU A 80 -15.73 -21.89 15.05
CA GLU A 80 -15.68 -23.34 14.78
C GLU A 80 -16.19 -23.70 13.37
N PHE A 81 -17.00 -22.82 12.75
CA PHE A 81 -17.53 -23.04 11.40
C PHE A 81 -16.57 -22.60 10.28
N VAL A 82 -15.38 -22.07 10.57
CA VAL A 82 -14.42 -21.71 9.52
C VAL A 82 -13.81 -22.97 8.91
N ASP A 83 -14.05 -23.15 7.62
CA ASP A 83 -13.53 -24.29 6.87
C ASP A 83 -12.00 -24.26 6.83
N GLN A 84 -11.37 -25.34 7.25
CA GLN A 84 -9.92 -25.52 7.21
C GLN A 84 -9.35 -25.48 5.77
N ALA A 85 -10.16 -25.84 4.76
CA ALA A 85 -9.76 -25.70 3.37
C ALA A 85 -9.66 -24.22 2.97
N TRP A 86 -10.58 -23.38 3.46
CA TRP A 86 -10.52 -21.93 3.28
C TRP A 86 -9.27 -21.32 3.94
N VAL A 87 -8.93 -21.75 5.16
CA VAL A 87 -7.71 -21.30 5.86
C VAL A 87 -6.45 -21.56 5.03
N LYS A 88 -6.33 -22.78 4.48
CA LYS A 88 -5.20 -23.14 3.60
C LYS A 88 -5.19 -22.32 2.30
N GLN A 89 -6.36 -22.04 1.74
CA GLN A 89 -6.47 -21.24 0.53
C GLN A 89 -6.00 -19.80 0.76
N VAL A 90 -6.37 -19.18 1.88
CA VAL A 90 -5.98 -17.80 2.21
C VAL A 90 -4.46 -17.65 2.28
N ALA A 91 -3.76 -18.62 2.87
CA ALA A 91 -2.31 -18.61 2.99
C ALA A 91 -1.56 -18.57 1.64
N GLN A 92 -2.22 -19.01 0.57
CA GLN A 92 -1.65 -19.08 -0.79
C GLN A 92 -2.13 -17.96 -1.71
N LEU A 93 -2.94 -17.04 -1.21
CA LEU A 93 -3.48 -15.95 -2.02
C LEU A 93 -2.39 -14.97 -2.44
N PRO A 94 -2.45 -14.47 -3.69
CA PRO A 94 -1.57 -13.38 -4.12
C PRO A 94 -1.70 -12.15 -3.20
N VAL A 95 -0.56 -11.51 -2.96
CA VAL A 95 -0.45 -10.32 -2.12
C VAL A 95 -0.36 -9.07 -2.98
N VAL A 96 -1.12 -8.04 -2.64
CA VAL A 96 -0.96 -6.68 -3.16
C VAL A 96 -0.51 -5.78 -2.00
N LEU A 97 0.57 -5.05 -2.22
CA LEU A 97 1.00 -3.99 -1.32
C LEU A 97 0.57 -2.64 -1.90
N ALA A 98 0.04 -1.77 -1.07
CA ALA A 98 -0.35 -0.43 -1.51
C ALA A 98 -0.09 0.60 -0.41
N GLY A 99 0.17 1.84 -0.79
CA GLY A 99 0.39 2.89 0.20
C GLY A 99 0.15 4.29 -0.32
N PHE A 100 -0.17 5.18 0.62
CA PHE A 100 -0.27 6.61 0.38
C PHE A 100 0.79 7.36 1.17
N SER A 101 1.52 8.26 0.49
CA SER A 101 2.53 9.13 1.13
C SER A 101 3.58 8.29 1.90
N PHE A 102 3.73 8.48 3.20
CA PHE A 102 4.62 7.66 4.06
C PHE A 102 4.31 6.16 3.93
N GLY A 103 3.04 5.76 3.85
CA GLY A 103 2.66 4.36 3.61
C GLY A 103 3.18 3.81 2.27
N SER A 104 3.41 4.68 1.27
CA SER A 104 4.05 4.27 0.01
C SER A 104 5.52 3.92 0.23
N TYR A 105 6.23 4.66 1.07
CA TYR A 105 7.60 4.34 1.45
C TYR A 105 7.69 3.02 2.19
N VAL A 106 6.91 2.84 3.27
CA VAL A 106 6.93 1.61 4.07
C VAL A 106 6.63 0.38 3.21
N ASN A 107 5.59 0.43 2.37
CA ASN A 107 5.21 -0.70 1.52
C ASN A 107 6.15 -0.90 0.32
N SER A 108 6.87 0.11 -0.15
CA SER A 108 7.93 -0.09 -1.13
C SER A 108 9.14 -0.80 -0.53
N GLN A 109 9.51 -0.48 0.72
CA GLN A 109 10.56 -1.20 1.45
C GLN A 109 10.14 -2.66 1.74
N LEU A 110 8.87 -2.88 2.15
CA LEU A 110 8.35 -4.23 2.33
C LEU A 110 8.38 -5.03 1.02
N SER A 111 7.96 -4.42 -0.10
CA SER A 111 8.03 -5.03 -1.42
C SER A 111 9.47 -5.44 -1.78
N LYS A 112 10.45 -4.56 -1.53
CA LYS A 112 11.87 -4.88 -1.75
C LYS A 112 12.30 -6.09 -0.92
N ARG A 113 12.04 -6.08 0.41
CA ARG A 113 12.38 -7.16 1.34
C ARG A 113 11.79 -8.50 0.90
N LEU A 114 10.52 -8.52 0.50
CA LEU A 114 9.83 -9.72 0.03
C LEU A 114 10.38 -10.22 -1.32
N ASN A 115 10.71 -9.33 -2.25
CA ASN A 115 11.33 -9.71 -3.52
C ASN A 115 12.72 -10.35 -3.31
N GLU A 116 13.53 -9.80 -2.40
CA GLU A 116 14.83 -10.37 -2.01
C GLU A 116 14.69 -11.76 -1.39
N ALA A 117 13.58 -12.00 -0.67
CA ALA A 117 13.23 -13.31 -0.10
C ALA A 117 12.56 -14.27 -1.12
N GLY A 118 12.31 -13.84 -2.36
CA GLY A 118 11.64 -14.65 -3.38
C GLY A 118 10.12 -14.80 -3.18
N THR A 119 9.52 -13.97 -2.33
CA THR A 119 8.08 -13.97 -1.99
C THR A 119 7.41 -12.64 -2.32
N GLY A 120 7.91 -11.96 -3.35
CA GLY A 120 7.46 -10.62 -3.73
C GLY A 120 5.95 -10.53 -3.98
N PRO A 121 5.36 -9.33 -3.81
CA PRO A 121 3.94 -9.13 -4.04
C PRO A 121 3.59 -9.27 -5.52
N GLN A 122 2.36 -9.70 -5.79
CA GLN A 122 1.81 -9.72 -7.14
C GLN A 122 1.85 -8.33 -7.79
N ARG A 123 1.59 -7.29 -7.01
CA ARG A 123 1.60 -5.90 -7.47
C ARG A 123 1.84 -4.93 -6.31
N LEU A 124 2.51 -3.83 -6.63
CA LEU A 124 2.69 -2.68 -5.75
C LEU A 124 1.89 -1.49 -6.30
N ILE A 125 1.21 -0.73 -5.42
CA ILE A 125 0.47 0.49 -5.78
C ILE A 125 0.94 1.62 -4.88
N LEU A 126 1.47 2.68 -5.46
CA LEU A 126 2.00 3.83 -4.74
C LEU A 126 1.25 5.10 -5.15
N VAL A 127 0.60 5.74 -4.18
CA VAL A 127 -0.16 6.98 -4.40
C VAL A 127 0.49 8.11 -3.61
N GLY A 128 0.77 9.24 -4.26
CA GLY A 128 1.48 10.36 -3.62
C GLY A 128 2.80 9.90 -2.99
N SER A 129 3.64 9.22 -3.80
CA SER A 129 4.86 8.54 -3.32
C SER A 129 5.80 9.49 -2.58
N ALA A 130 6.38 9.03 -1.48
CA ALA A 130 7.18 9.84 -0.56
C ALA A 130 8.60 10.20 -1.09
N ALA A 131 8.80 10.16 -2.42
CA ALA A 131 10.06 10.46 -3.07
C ALA A 131 10.59 11.87 -2.71
N GLY A 132 11.90 11.97 -2.45
CA GLY A 132 12.53 13.23 -2.02
C GLY A 132 12.34 13.59 -0.54
N LYS A 133 11.45 12.90 0.17
CA LYS A 133 11.32 12.98 1.63
C LYS A 133 11.91 11.77 2.32
N TRP A 134 11.86 10.61 1.65
CA TRP A 134 12.34 9.32 2.14
C TRP A 134 13.21 8.66 1.06
N ASP A 135 14.14 7.82 1.49
CA ASP A 135 15.00 7.03 0.59
C ASP A 135 14.20 5.89 -0.02
N MET A 136 13.53 6.19 -1.12
CA MET A 136 12.69 5.23 -1.84
C MET A 136 13.54 4.17 -2.53
N PRO A 137 13.23 2.87 -2.38
CA PRO A 137 13.97 1.78 -3.01
C PRO A 137 13.67 1.68 -4.52
N GLN A 138 14.38 0.80 -5.21
CA GLN A 138 13.93 0.31 -6.50
C GLN A 138 12.64 -0.51 -6.31
N ILE A 139 11.73 -0.41 -7.28
CA ILE A 139 10.42 -1.06 -7.23
C ILE A 139 10.18 -1.93 -8.46
N PRO A 140 9.29 -2.94 -8.39
CA PRO A 140 8.95 -3.79 -9.53
C PRO A 140 8.39 -3.01 -10.71
N SER A 141 8.72 -3.45 -11.94
CA SER A 141 8.30 -2.77 -13.19
C SER A 141 6.78 -2.74 -13.39
N ASN A 142 6.03 -3.68 -12.77
CA ASN A 142 4.57 -3.74 -12.82
C ASN A 142 3.88 -2.90 -11.73
N THR A 143 4.62 -1.97 -11.07
CA THR A 143 4.08 -1.07 -10.05
C THR A 143 3.16 -0.03 -10.69
N ILE A 144 2.01 0.23 -10.07
CA ILE A 144 1.14 1.36 -10.40
C ILE A 144 1.55 2.56 -9.54
N VAL A 145 2.07 3.62 -10.16
CA VAL A 145 2.42 4.86 -9.48
C VAL A 145 1.44 5.96 -9.89
N ILE A 146 0.74 6.53 -8.91
CA ILE A 146 -0.25 7.61 -9.12
C ILE A 146 0.20 8.84 -8.33
N HIS A 147 0.24 10.00 -8.97
CA HIS A 147 0.69 11.23 -8.33
C HIS A 147 -0.16 12.43 -8.73
N GLY A 148 -0.32 13.40 -7.82
CA GLY A 148 -1.00 14.65 -8.11
C GLY A 148 -0.10 15.62 -8.85
N GLU A 149 -0.62 16.30 -9.89
CA GLU A 149 0.14 17.29 -10.64
C GLU A 149 0.59 18.46 -9.75
N LEU A 150 -0.29 18.92 -8.86
CA LEU A 150 -0.08 20.06 -7.97
C LEU A 150 0.25 19.63 -6.53
N ASP A 151 0.87 18.45 -6.36
CA ASP A 151 1.31 18.00 -5.05
C ASP A 151 2.43 18.91 -4.52
N ASP A 152 2.11 19.72 -3.51
CA ASP A 152 3.01 20.66 -2.85
C ASP A 152 3.79 20.04 -1.67
N THR A 153 3.36 18.89 -1.23
CA THR A 153 4.00 18.11 -0.16
C THR A 153 5.14 17.27 -0.70
N ILE A 154 4.89 16.57 -1.80
CA ILE A 154 5.86 15.77 -2.56
C ILE A 154 5.86 16.28 -4.01
N PRO A 155 6.80 17.11 -4.41
CA PRO A 155 6.83 17.64 -5.78
C PRO A 155 6.91 16.51 -6.82
N LEU A 156 6.06 16.58 -7.86
CA LEU A 156 6.04 15.61 -8.96
C LEU A 156 7.44 15.38 -9.57
N LYS A 157 8.27 16.44 -9.61
CA LYS A 157 9.65 16.33 -10.06
C LYS A 157 10.47 15.31 -9.27
N ALA A 158 10.28 15.22 -7.94
CA ALA A 158 11.00 14.27 -7.11
C ALA A 158 10.62 12.83 -7.44
N VAL A 159 9.36 12.59 -7.79
CA VAL A 159 8.89 11.27 -8.24
C VAL A 159 9.50 10.90 -9.59
N PHE A 160 9.54 11.82 -10.56
CA PHE A 160 10.20 11.59 -11.83
C PHE A 160 11.72 11.34 -11.67
N ASP A 161 12.39 12.10 -10.82
CA ASP A 161 13.83 11.93 -10.59
C ASP A 161 14.13 10.54 -9.97
N TRP A 162 13.31 10.08 -9.04
CA TRP A 162 13.43 8.74 -8.44
C TRP A 162 13.16 7.61 -9.45
N LEU A 163 12.16 7.75 -10.32
CA LEU A 163 11.73 6.68 -11.23
C LEU A 163 12.44 6.70 -12.59
N ARG A 164 13.14 7.77 -12.94
CA ARG A 164 13.76 7.95 -14.27
C ARG A 164 14.63 6.78 -14.71
N SER A 165 15.49 6.29 -13.80
CA SER A 165 16.40 5.17 -14.11
C SER A 165 15.71 3.80 -14.06
N GLN A 166 14.46 3.74 -13.58
CA GLN A 166 13.70 2.50 -13.45
C GLN A 166 12.70 2.30 -14.60
N GLU A 167 12.53 3.31 -15.46
CA GLU A 167 11.61 3.29 -16.62
C GLU A 167 10.15 2.99 -16.25
N ILE A 168 9.72 3.43 -15.04
CA ILE A 168 8.37 3.19 -14.52
C ILE A 168 7.47 4.37 -14.88
N VAL A 169 6.27 4.05 -15.38
CA VAL A 169 5.26 5.04 -15.75
C VAL A 169 4.63 5.67 -14.49
N VAL A 170 4.55 7.00 -14.49
CA VAL A 170 3.81 7.76 -13.47
C VAL A 170 2.48 8.24 -14.04
N HIS A 171 1.38 7.82 -13.42
CA HIS A 171 0.04 8.27 -13.77
C HIS A 171 -0.26 9.57 -13.02
N VAL A 172 -0.14 10.68 -13.72
CA VAL A 172 -0.35 12.02 -13.15
C VAL A 172 -1.82 12.39 -13.23
N ILE A 173 -2.41 12.77 -12.09
CA ILE A 173 -3.79 13.27 -12.03
C ILE A 173 -3.76 14.81 -12.12
N PRO A 174 -4.36 15.41 -13.18
CA PRO A 174 -4.35 16.84 -13.38
C PRO A 174 -5.01 17.62 -12.24
N ASP A 175 -4.45 18.76 -11.87
CA ASP A 175 -4.90 19.66 -10.79
C ASP A 175 -5.08 18.97 -9.43
N ALA A 176 -4.52 17.78 -9.19
CA ALA A 176 -4.63 17.11 -7.91
C ALA A 176 -3.51 17.56 -6.97
N ASP A 177 -3.89 17.93 -5.75
CA ASP A 177 -2.98 18.16 -4.63
C ASP A 177 -2.53 16.83 -3.99
N HIS A 178 -1.74 16.90 -2.90
CA HIS A 178 -1.24 15.72 -2.19
C HIS A 178 -2.37 14.79 -1.72
N PHE A 179 -3.49 15.34 -1.23
CA PHE A 179 -4.62 14.57 -0.69
C PHE A 179 -5.70 14.26 -1.73
N PHE A 180 -5.48 14.62 -3.00
CA PHE A 180 -6.42 14.38 -4.10
C PHE A 180 -7.82 14.91 -3.80
N HIS A 181 -7.92 16.11 -3.22
CA HIS A 181 -9.21 16.74 -2.92
C HIS A 181 -10.09 16.79 -4.16
N ARG A 182 -11.34 16.27 -4.03
CA ARG A 182 -12.34 16.14 -5.12
C ARG A 182 -11.93 15.22 -6.28
N LYS A 183 -10.76 14.55 -6.23
CA LYS A 183 -10.21 13.71 -7.32
C LYS A 183 -9.99 12.24 -6.91
N LEU A 184 -10.51 11.82 -5.75
CA LEU A 184 -10.39 10.44 -5.28
C LEU A 184 -10.97 9.40 -6.26
N HIS A 185 -12.00 9.78 -7.04
CA HIS A 185 -12.57 8.91 -8.07
C HIS A 185 -11.54 8.57 -9.15
N MET A 186 -10.67 9.51 -9.52
CA MET A 186 -9.62 9.28 -10.53
C MET A 186 -8.58 8.26 -10.05
N ILE A 187 -8.23 8.24 -8.75
CA ILE A 187 -7.38 7.18 -8.18
C ILE A 187 -8.04 5.82 -8.41
N ARG A 188 -9.33 5.69 -8.08
CA ARG A 188 -10.07 4.44 -8.25
C ARG A 188 -10.12 4.00 -9.72
N GLU A 189 -10.46 4.91 -10.61
CA GLU A 189 -10.56 4.64 -12.05
C GLU A 189 -9.20 4.21 -12.62
N THR A 190 -8.12 4.87 -12.21
CA THR A 190 -6.75 4.53 -12.61
C THR A 190 -6.36 3.13 -12.12
N ILE A 191 -6.59 2.81 -10.83
CA ILE A 191 -6.27 1.48 -10.30
C ILE A 191 -7.05 0.40 -11.04
N ILE A 192 -8.38 0.58 -11.21
CA ILE A 192 -9.22 -0.42 -11.87
C ILE A 192 -8.86 -0.56 -13.35
N GLY A 193 -8.67 0.55 -14.05
CA GLY A 193 -8.36 0.55 -15.49
C GLY A 193 -7.00 -0.06 -15.84
N LEU A 194 -6.02 0.03 -14.92
CA LEU A 194 -4.68 -0.53 -15.12
C LEU A 194 -4.52 -1.96 -14.58
N TRP A 195 -5.56 -2.49 -13.94
CA TRP A 195 -5.41 -3.76 -13.22
C TRP A 195 -5.10 -4.94 -14.13
N ASP A 196 -5.82 -5.06 -15.23
CA ASP A 196 -5.71 -6.17 -16.18
C ASP A 196 -4.87 -5.79 -17.42
N ALA A 197 -4.27 -4.59 -17.45
CA ALA A 197 -3.53 -4.07 -18.60
C ALA A 197 -2.07 -4.56 -18.71
N ASN A 198 -1.58 -5.33 -17.71
CA ASN A 198 -0.21 -5.87 -17.67
C ASN A 198 -0.18 -7.34 -17.26
#